data_34c3bc28059b75dd2902a7fb27ea0457
#
_entry.id   34c3bc28059b75dd2902a7fb27ea0457
#
_cell.length_a   1.000
_cell.length_b   1.000
_cell.length_c   1.000
_cell.angle_alpha   90.00
_cell.angle_beta   90.00
_cell.angle_gamma   90.00
#
_symmetry.space_group_name_H-M   'P 1'
#
loop_
_entity.id
_entity.type
_entity.pdbx_description
1 polymer ?
#
loop_
_entity_poly.entity_id
_entity_poly.type
_entity_poly.pdbx_seq_one_letter_code
_entity_poly.pdbx_strand_id
1 'polypeptide(L)'
;MQDPTASAVEYLGLHERNDRTKLRELVGVDPVRTEWCAAFVNAILELEGIPSNKDHKYPLTARAFLDWGSPINPQDIQRGDLVIFPRGRQGWQGHVGFYIGRHSSGNWIILGGNQSNQVRYELYDPKRALGIRRWSDK
;
A
#
# COMPACT_ATOMS: atom_id res chain seq x y z
N MET A 1 -10.45 -2.62 15.94
CA MET A 1 -9.97 -2.71 14.54
C MET A 1 -8.47 -2.65 14.53
N GLN A 2 -7.84 -3.53 13.76
CA GLN A 2 -6.39 -3.55 13.65
C GLN A 2 -5.90 -2.43 12.74
N ASP A 3 -4.79 -1.82 13.15
CA ASP A 3 -4.13 -0.80 12.34
C ASP A 3 -2.85 -1.43 11.76
N PRO A 4 -2.86 -1.79 10.47
CA PRO A 4 -1.69 -2.43 9.86
C PRO A 4 -0.46 -1.54 9.78
N THR A 5 -0.61 -0.23 9.97
CA THR A 5 0.54 0.66 9.93
C THR A 5 1.54 0.39 11.06
N ALA A 6 1.09 -0.22 12.15
CA ALA A 6 1.99 -0.60 13.25
C ALA A 6 3.10 -1.53 12.78
N SER A 7 2.78 -2.50 11.91
CA SER A 7 3.80 -3.36 11.31
C SER A 7 4.56 -2.65 10.19
N ALA A 8 3.86 -1.87 9.38
CA ALA A 8 4.48 -1.22 8.24
C ALA A 8 5.60 -0.25 8.63
N VAL A 9 5.44 0.48 9.73
CA VAL A 9 6.44 1.46 10.17
C VAL A 9 7.77 0.82 10.54
N GLU A 10 7.78 -0.47 10.90
CA GLU A 10 9.01 -1.16 11.26
C GLU A 10 9.95 -1.34 10.07
N TYR A 11 9.43 -1.20 8.86
CA TYR A 11 10.21 -1.39 7.63
C TYR A 11 10.59 -0.07 6.95
N LEU A 12 10.26 1.06 7.57
CA LEU A 12 10.61 2.37 7.02
C LEU A 12 12.11 2.46 6.74
N GLY A 13 12.44 2.97 5.56
CA GLY A 13 13.82 3.18 5.14
C GLY A 13 14.43 2.03 4.36
N LEU A 14 13.79 0.86 4.31
CA LEU A 14 14.32 -0.25 3.52
C LEU A 14 14.28 0.12 2.03
N HIS A 15 15.43 0.04 1.38
CA HIS A 15 15.62 0.44 -0.01
C HIS A 15 15.78 -0.79 -0.90
N GLU A 16 15.17 -0.77 -2.08
CA GLU A 16 15.13 -1.96 -2.95
C GLU A 16 16.50 -2.48 -3.37
N ARG A 17 17.51 -1.62 -3.47
CA ARG A 17 18.87 -2.04 -3.84
C ARG A 17 19.75 -2.29 -2.62
N ASN A 18 19.72 -1.39 -1.64
CA ASN A 18 20.58 -1.51 -0.45
C ASN A 18 20.13 -2.66 0.46
N ASP A 19 18.82 -2.92 0.50
CA ASP A 19 18.21 -3.93 1.37
C ASP A 19 17.48 -4.99 0.55
N ARG A 20 17.98 -5.28 -0.64
CA ARG A 20 17.32 -6.15 -1.62
C ARG A 20 16.93 -7.51 -1.06
N THR A 21 17.86 -8.18 -0.37
CA THR A 21 17.60 -9.51 0.19
C THR A 21 16.53 -9.45 1.29
N LYS A 22 16.64 -8.46 2.17
CA LYS A 22 15.69 -8.30 3.27
C LYS A 22 14.30 -7.99 2.75
N LEU A 23 14.19 -7.10 1.77
CA LEU A 23 12.90 -6.78 1.15
C LEU A 23 12.34 -7.98 0.40
N ARG A 24 13.18 -8.73 -0.32
CA ARG A 24 12.73 -9.91 -1.05
C ARG A 24 12.13 -10.95 -0.10
N GLU A 25 12.73 -11.13 1.07
CA GLU A 25 12.17 -12.03 2.08
C GLU A 25 10.80 -11.56 2.57
N LEU A 26 10.65 -10.25 2.76
CA LEU A 26 9.38 -9.70 3.24
C LEU A 26 8.29 -9.77 2.17
N VAL A 27 8.59 -9.27 0.96
CA VAL A 27 7.56 -9.08 -0.07
C VAL A 27 7.37 -10.29 -0.99
N GLY A 28 8.29 -11.25 -0.96
CA GLY A 28 8.18 -12.48 -1.73
C GLY A 28 8.57 -12.37 -3.20
N VAL A 29 8.99 -11.20 -3.65
CA VAL A 29 9.44 -10.96 -5.02
C VAL A 29 10.72 -10.14 -5.00
N ASP A 30 11.46 -10.14 -6.11
CA ASP A 30 12.67 -9.32 -6.23
C ASP A 30 12.26 -7.85 -6.41
N PRO A 31 12.52 -6.99 -5.42
CA PRO A 31 12.07 -5.59 -5.46
C PRO A 31 12.73 -4.77 -6.56
N VAL A 32 13.92 -5.20 -7.04
CA VAL A 32 14.61 -4.50 -8.12
C VAL A 32 13.96 -4.79 -9.47
N ARG A 33 13.40 -5.99 -9.63
CA ARG A 33 12.84 -6.45 -10.92
C ARG A 33 11.33 -6.36 -11.01
N THR A 34 10.66 -6.13 -9.90
CA THR A 34 9.19 -6.19 -9.82
C THR A 34 8.69 -4.95 -9.09
N GLU A 35 7.62 -4.33 -9.59
CA GLU A 35 6.89 -3.32 -8.82
C GLU A 35 6.38 -3.99 -7.55
N TRP A 36 6.70 -3.42 -6.39
CA TRP A 36 6.47 -4.12 -5.12
C TRP A 36 5.56 -3.40 -4.13
N CYS A 37 4.86 -2.35 -4.56
CA CYS A 37 3.93 -1.65 -3.67
C CYS A 37 2.79 -2.56 -3.19
N ALA A 38 2.17 -3.32 -4.11
CA ALA A 38 1.12 -4.27 -3.76
C ALA A 38 1.66 -5.44 -2.94
N ALA A 39 2.84 -5.96 -3.30
CA ALA A 39 3.48 -7.04 -2.55
C ALA A 39 3.78 -6.62 -1.12
N PHE A 40 4.21 -5.38 -0.91
CA PHE A 40 4.46 -4.84 0.42
C PHE A 40 3.16 -4.79 1.23
N VAL A 41 2.08 -4.26 0.65
CA VAL A 41 0.78 -4.21 1.34
C VAL A 41 0.31 -5.60 1.72
N ASN A 42 0.38 -6.57 0.78
CA ASN A 42 0.01 -7.96 1.08
C ASN A 42 0.80 -8.51 2.26
N ALA A 43 2.13 -8.30 2.27
CA ALA A 43 2.98 -8.79 3.34
C ALA A 43 2.60 -8.18 4.70
N ILE A 44 2.35 -6.88 4.74
CA ILE A 44 1.97 -6.19 5.99
C ILE A 44 0.62 -6.69 6.50
N LEU A 45 -0.36 -6.84 5.61
CA LEU A 45 -1.68 -7.35 5.99
C LEU A 45 -1.54 -8.75 6.60
N GLU A 46 -0.76 -9.61 5.98
CA GLU A 46 -0.56 -10.97 6.49
C GLU A 46 0.14 -10.99 7.85
N LEU A 47 1.11 -10.12 8.07
CA LEU A 47 1.76 -9.99 9.38
C LEU A 47 0.78 -9.58 10.47
N GLU A 48 -0.24 -8.81 10.13
CA GLU A 48 -1.26 -8.35 11.06
C GLU A 48 -2.46 -9.29 11.17
N GLY A 49 -2.42 -10.42 10.46
CA GLY A 49 -3.54 -11.37 10.47
C GLY A 49 -4.77 -10.91 9.72
N ILE A 50 -4.60 -9.93 8.83
CA ILE A 50 -5.66 -9.41 7.98
C ILE A 50 -5.58 -10.11 6.63
N PRO A 51 -6.70 -10.60 6.07
CA PRO A 51 -6.65 -11.22 4.75
C PRO A 51 -6.06 -10.29 3.70
N SER A 52 -5.08 -10.81 2.94
CA SER A 52 -4.42 -10.06 1.88
C SER A 52 -5.06 -10.36 0.52
N ASN A 53 -4.47 -9.82 -0.54
CA ASN A 53 -4.91 -10.08 -1.91
C ASN A 53 -4.11 -11.20 -2.58
N LYS A 54 -3.39 -12.02 -1.80
CA LYS A 54 -2.49 -13.03 -2.35
C LYS A 54 -3.19 -14.04 -3.26
N ASP A 55 -4.48 -14.30 -3.03
CA ASP A 55 -5.25 -15.25 -3.83
C ASP A 55 -6.04 -14.59 -4.95
N HIS A 56 -5.90 -13.29 -5.13
CA HIS A 56 -6.50 -12.57 -6.25
C HIS A 56 -5.81 -12.99 -7.55
N LYS A 57 -6.53 -12.87 -8.66
CA LYS A 57 -5.97 -13.19 -9.97
C LYS A 57 -4.72 -12.36 -10.29
N TYR A 58 -4.64 -11.13 -9.76
CA TYR A 58 -3.53 -10.21 -9.98
C TYR A 58 -2.99 -9.68 -8.65
N PRO A 59 -2.38 -10.54 -7.82
CA PRO A 59 -2.01 -10.16 -6.44
C PRO A 59 -0.92 -9.10 -6.36
N LEU A 60 -0.13 -8.91 -7.42
CA LEU A 60 0.95 -7.92 -7.45
C LEU A 60 0.54 -6.60 -8.11
N THR A 61 -0.74 -6.46 -8.45
CA THR A 61 -1.28 -5.25 -9.09
C THR A 61 -1.98 -4.38 -8.05
N ALA A 62 -1.56 -3.13 -7.94
CA ALA A 62 -2.13 -2.21 -6.95
C ALA A 62 -3.65 -2.04 -7.16
N ARG A 63 -4.09 -1.90 -8.40
CA ARG A 63 -5.52 -1.70 -8.70
C ARG A 63 -6.39 -2.90 -8.32
N ALA A 64 -5.81 -4.09 -8.14
CA ALA A 64 -6.56 -5.25 -7.67
C ALA A 64 -7.11 -5.03 -6.26
N PHE A 65 -6.52 -4.13 -5.48
CA PHE A 65 -7.05 -3.78 -4.16
C PHE A 65 -8.38 -3.03 -4.23
N LEU A 66 -8.79 -2.56 -5.40
CA LEU A 66 -10.14 -2.01 -5.56
C LEU A 66 -11.22 -3.09 -5.37
N ASP A 67 -10.85 -4.38 -5.48
CA ASP A 67 -11.73 -5.51 -5.23
C ASP A 67 -11.64 -6.03 -3.79
N TRP A 68 -10.78 -5.44 -2.98
CA TRP A 68 -10.50 -5.89 -1.61
C TRP A 68 -11.27 -5.05 -0.59
N GLY A 69 -11.78 -5.71 0.45
CA GLY A 69 -12.43 -5.00 1.55
C GLY A 69 -13.69 -4.25 1.14
N SER A 70 -13.98 -3.18 1.86
CA SER A 70 -15.15 -2.34 1.62
C SER A 70 -14.73 -0.92 1.23
N PRO A 71 -15.45 -0.28 0.31
CA PRO A 71 -15.15 1.10 -0.07
C PRO A 71 -15.44 2.07 1.09
N ILE A 72 -14.58 3.05 1.24
CA ILE A 72 -14.67 4.09 2.26
C ILE A 72 -14.76 5.44 1.56
N ASN A 73 -15.65 6.30 2.04
CA ASN A 73 -15.73 7.66 1.52
C ASN A 73 -14.53 8.48 2.02
N PRO A 74 -14.04 9.44 1.22
CA PRO A 74 -12.87 10.24 1.64
C PRO A 74 -13.03 10.94 2.98
N GLN A 75 -14.24 11.40 3.31
CA GLN A 75 -14.47 12.08 4.60
C GLN A 75 -14.43 11.13 5.78
N ASP A 76 -14.50 9.82 5.55
CA ASP A 76 -14.49 8.81 6.60
C ASP A 76 -13.15 8.08 6.68
N ILE A 77 -12.14 8.56 5.96
CA ILE A 77 -10.84 7.90 5.92
C ILE A 77 -10.19 7.87 7.29
N GLN A 78 -9.57 6.75 7.62
CA GLN A 78 -8.89 6.53 8.90
C GLN A 78 -7.49 5.97 8.65
N ARG A 79 -6.60 6.22 9.59
CA ARG A 79 -5.25 5.64 9.57
C ARG A 79 -5.33 4.13 9.37
N GLY A 80 -4.53 3.61 8.45
CA GLY A 80 -4.50 2.20 8.14
C GLY A 80 -5.36 1.81 6.95
N ASP A 81 -6.24 2.69 6.48
CA ASP A 81 -6.99 2.42 5.26
C ASP A 81 -6.06 2.36 4.06
N LEU A 82 -6.39 1.50 3.10
CA LEU A 82 -5.66 1.44 1.84
C LEU A 82 -6.17 2.50 0.88
N VAL A 83 -5.25 3.19 0.23
CA VAL A 83 -5.59 4.15 -0.82
C VAL A 83 -4.92 3.71 -2.10
N ILE A 84 -5.69 3.68 -3.19
CA ILE A 84 -5.22 3.24 -4.49
C ILE A 84 -5.17 4.45 -5.43
N PHE A 85 -4.04 4.60 -6.13
CA PHE A 85 -3.79 5.72 -7.04
C PHE A 85 -3.43 5.21 -8.43
N PRO A 86 -3.65 6.00 -9.47
CA PRO A 86 -3.09 5.68 -10.78
C PRO A 86 -1.58 5.87 -10.77
N ARG A 87 -0.87 5.13 -11.61
CA ARG A 87 0.57 5.28 -11.80
C ARG A 87 0.88 4.92 -13.26
N GLY A 88 1.77 5.69 -13.88
CA GLY A 88 2.11 5.43 -15.27
C GLY A 88 0.98 5.76 -16.24
N ARG A 89 1.03 5.19 -17.43
CA ARG A 89 0.09 5.52 -18.52
C ARG A 89 -0.92 4.42 -18.80
N GLN A 90 -0.66 3.19 -18.33
CA GLN A 90 -1.55 2.05 -18.60
C GLN A 90 -2.66 1.98 -17.57
N GLY A 91 -3.84 1.57 -18.02
CA GLY A 91 -5.01 1.47 -17.14
C GLY A 91 -4.88 0.45 -16.03
N TRP A 92 -3.95 -0.51 -16.14
CA TRP A 92 -3.70 -1.50 -15.11
C TRP A 92 -2.66 -1.07 -14.09
N GLN A 93 -1.85 -0.05 -14.41
CA GLN A 93 -0.82 0.44 -13.51
C GLN A 93 -1.43 1.24 -12.36
N GLY A 94 -0.84 1.13 -11.19
CA GLY A 94 -1.30 1.86 -10.04
C GLY A 94 -0.33 1.80 -8.90
N HIS A 95 -0.70 2.47 -7.82
CA HIS A 95 0.04 2.46 -6.57
C HIS A 95 -0.94 2.25 -5.42
N VAL A 96 -0.54 1.53 -4.39
CA VAL A 96 -1.34 1.30 -3.20
C VAL A 96 -0.46 1.51 -1.96
N GLY A 97 -1.02 2.15 -0.95
CA GLY A 97 -0.34 2.37 0.32
C GLY A 97 -1.34 2.59 1.44
N PHE A 98 -0.81 2.79 2.65
CA PHE A 98 -1.62 2.98 3.84
C PHE A 98 -1.75 4.46 4.17
N TYR A 99 -2.98 4.89 4.41
CA TYR A 99 -3.23 6.26 4.87
C TYR A 99 -2.69 6.45 6.28
N ILE A 100 -1.92 7.51 6.49
CA ILE A 100 -1.36 7.86 7.78
C ILE A 100 -2.09 9.07 8.37
N GLY A 101 -2.32 10.09 7.56
CA GLY A 101 -2.94 11.32 8.01
C GLY A 101 -2.93 12.38 6.93
N ARG A 102 -3.44 13.55 7.28
CA ARG A 102 -3.48 14.70 6.37
C ARG A 102 -2.29 15.61 6.65
N HIS A 103 -1.60 15.99 5.60
CA HIS A 103 -0.53 16.99 5.68
C HIS A 103 -1.14 18.41 5.66
N SER A 104 -0.40 19.38 6.21
CA SER A 104 -0.84 20.78 6.24
C SER A 104 -1.11 21.37 4.85
N SER A 105 -0.50 20.80 3.80
CA SER A 105 -0.74 21.21 2.42
C SER A 105 -2.11 20.77 1.88
N GLY A 106 -2.81 19.88 2.61
CA GLY A 106 -4.05 19.25 2.13
C GLY A 106 -3.82 17.91 1.47
N ASN A 107 -2.58 17.56 1.13
CA ASN A 107 -2.26 16.25 0.59
C ASN A 107 -2.31 15.19 1.68
N TRP A 108 -2.42 13.94 1.28
CA TRP A 108 -2.43 12.80 2.19
C TRP A 108 -1.04 12.22 2.36
N ILE A 109 -0.69 11.86 3.59
CA ILE A 109 0.55 11.16 3.92
C ILE A 109 0.27 9.67 3.75
N ILE A 110 1.00 9.02 2.85
CA ILE A 110 0.83 7.61 2.54
C ILE A 110 2.12 6.87 2.87
N LEU A 111 2.00 5.79 3.63
CA LEU A 111 3.11 4.87 3.91
C LEU A 111 3.02 3.72 2.93
N GLY A 112 4.04 3.52 2.13
CA GLY A 112 4.01 2.46 1.15
C GLY A 112 5.39 1.98 0.75
N GLY A 113 5.42 0.85 0.04
CA GLY A 113 6.60 0.33 -0.60
C GLY A 113 6.73 0.88 -2.00
N ASN A 114 7.93 0.83 -2.54
CA ASN A 114 8.23 1.31 -3.89
C ASN A 114 7.86 2.81 -4.07
N GLN A 115 8.04 3.57 -3.01
CA GLN A 115 7.92 5.02 -3.03
C GLN A 115 9.34 5.58 -3.01
N SER A 116 9.81 6.13 -4.12
CA SER A 116 11.21 6.47 -4.34
C SER A 116 12.12 5.27 -4.07
N ASN A 117 11.68 4.08 -4.52
CA ASN A 117 12.40 2.80 -4.44
C ASN A 117 12.62 2.29 -3.02
N GLN A 118 11.81 2.73 -2.06
CA GLN A 118 11.96 2.32 -0.67
C GLN A 118 10.62 2.33 0.05
N VAL A 119 10.61 1.83 1.29
CA VAL A 119 9.48 1.99 2.19
C VAL A 119 9.60 3.35 2.84
N ARG A 120 8.64 4.22 2.60
CA ARG A 120 8.69 5.58 3.14
C ARG A 120 7.32 6.23 3.17
N TYR A 121 7.24 7.38 3.84
CA TYR A 121 6.11 8.28 3.74
C TYR A 121 6.25 9.14 2.49
N GLU A 122 5.13 9.36 1.81
CA GLU A 122 5.11 10.22 0.63
C GLU A 122 3.77 10.93 0.56
N LEU A 123 3.75 12.12 -0.01
CA LEU A 123 2.53 12.93 -0.12
C LEU A 123 1.84 12.64 -1.45
N TYR A 124 0.50 12.51 -1.40
CA TYR A 124 -0.33 12.29 -2.60
C TYR A 124 -1.52 13.23 -2.58
N ASP A 125 -1.89 13.73 -3.75
CA ASP A 125 -3.08 14.54 -3.94
C ASP A 125 -4.32 13.64 -3.78
N PRO A 126 -5.19 13.91 -2.80
CA PRO A 126 -6.38 13.07 -2.60
C PRO A 126 -7.33 13.03 -3.79
N LYS A 127 -7.31 14.05 -4.64
CA LYS A 127 -8.14 14.09 -5.86
C LYS A 127 -7.77 13.02 -6.86
N ARG A 128 -6.56 12.47 -6.76
CA ARG A 128 -6.10 11.43 -7.67
C ARG A 128 -6.44 10.02 -7.19
N ALA A 129 -6.94 9.87 -5.97
CA ALA A 129 -7.26 8.56 -5.42
C ALA A 129 -8.36 7.88 -6.25
N LEU A 130 -8.10 6.64 -6.65
CA LEU A 130 -9.08 5.82 -7.38
C LEU A 130 -10.08 5.19 -6.41
N GLY A 131 -9.67 4.95 -5.18
CA GLY A 131 -10.54 4.40 -4.15
C GLY A 131 -9.82 4.23 -2.84
N ILE A 132 -10.62 4.07 -1.79
CA ILE A 132 -10.15 3.84 -0.43
C ILE A 132 -10.82 2.56 0.04
N ARG A 133 -10.06 1.66 0.66
CA ARG A 133 -10.58 0.36 1.09
C ARG A 133 -10.19 0.06 2.54
N ARG A 134 -11.09 -0.62 3.23
CA ARG A 134 -10.87 -1.07 4.61
C ARG A 134 -11.40 -2.49 4.76
N TRP A 135 -10.65 -3.35 5.45
CA TRP A 135 -11.12 -4.69 5.75
C TRP A 135 -12.11 -4.66 6.91
N SER A 136 -13.13 -5.51 6.83
CA SER A 136 -14.08 -5.70 7.89
C SER A 136 -14.31 -7.19 8.07
N ASP A 137 -14.29 -7.65 9.32
CA ASP A 137 -14.50 -9.07 9.65
C ASP A 137 -15.97 -9.50 9.61
N LYS A 138 -16.83 -8.63 9.16
CA LYS A 138 -18.25 -8.98 9.04
C LYS A 138 -18.51 -9.77 7.79
#